data_9254a9f101aab92870bbd377500363c5
#
_entry.id   9254a9f101aab92870bbd377500363c5
#
_cell.length_a   1.000
_cell.length_b   1.000
_cell.length_c   1.000
_cell.angle_alpha   90.00
_cell.angle_beta   90.00
_cell.angle_gamma   90.00
#
_symmetry.space_group_name_H-M   'P 1'
#
loop_
_entity.id
_entity.type
_entity.pdbx_description
1 polymer ?
#
loop_
_entity_poly.entity_id
_entity_poly.type
_entity_poly.pdbx_seq_one_letter_code
_entity_poly.pdbx_strand_id
1 'polypeptide(L)'
;MTSDHIISAIGFCTPTGEGNFSTLEGAIRNIVELGSDAVELSLYGEEIISGGRLIPQRVDRLVNITRQFDTRYSVHGQIVSNFMDREHLAYQKTVVRAMLELCNRVGAEVLVHHSGHAAMPALSRIPDLDRMERDALAEMAEVAKSYGVRIALENIFAMSDAEYRQTPAQVAETVAAVNHPSVCGLIDFSHAYIECSRLGIDWRPQIRAMAPVTGHLHVHDSFGRPYTMTKFYHPAEATALGIGDLHLPIGWGDIPWEEIFDELTFLPDTFLIMEIGEDRFSTEQADSLARARKLAERVNRRRDAA
;
A
#
# COMPACT_ATOMS: atom_id res chain seq x y z
N MET A 1 3.89 -13.42 -19.45
CA MET A 1 5.37 -13.45 -19.50
C MET A 1 5.82 -12.86 -18.17
N THR A 2 6.57 -13.61 -17.37
CA THR A 2 7.14 -13.08 -16.13
C THR A 2 8.16 -12.01 -16.51
N SER A 3 8.05 -10.82 -15.95
CA SER A 3 9.02 -9.74 -16.15
C SER A 3 10.41 -10.20 -15.71
N ASP A 4 11.44 -9.90 -16.51
CA ASP A 4 12.83 -10.16 -16.10
C ASP A 4 13.33 -9.16 -15.04
N HIS A 5 12.50 -8.21 -14.62
CA HIS A 5 12.82 -7.22 -13.62
C HIS A 5 12.21 -7.56 -12.25
N ILE A 6 12.93 -7.18 -11.17
CA ILE A 6 12.41 -7.24 -9.80
C ILE A 6 11.32 -6.17 -9.66
N ILE A 7 11.63 -4.90 -9.93
CA ILE A 7 10.65 -3.82 -10.00
C ILE A 7 10.29 -3.64 -11.47
N SER A 8 9.05 -3.96 -11.82
CA SER A 8 8.59 -4.05 -13.21
C SER A 8 7.59 -2.96 -13.61
N ALA A 9 6.99 -2.28 -12.64
CA ALA A 9 6.00 -1.24 -12.86
C ALA A 9 6.17 -0.10 -11.86
N ILE A 10 6.22 1.13 -12.35
CA ILE A 10 6.42 2.33 -11.53
C ILE A 10 5.30 3.31 -11.85
N GLY A 11 4.64 3.83 -10.83
CA GLY A 11 3.53 4.75 -11.02
C GLY A 11 3.13 5.54 -9.79
N PHE A 12 1.92 6.06 -9.82
CA PHE A 12 1.34 6.85 -8.74
C PHE A 12 -0.02 6.31 -8.34
N CYS A 13 -0.43 6.61 -7.10
CA CYS A 13 -1.82 6.48 -6.70
C CYS A 13 -2.66 7.64 -7.30
N THR A 14 -3.94 7.36 -7.58
CA THR A 14 -4.88 8.42 -7.91
C THR A 14 -5.28 9.19 -6.64
N PRO A 15 -5.65 10.48 -6.76
CA PRO A 15 -6.26 11.18 -5.63
C PRO A 15 -7.51 10.45 -5.13
N THR A 16 -7.78 10.58 -3.84
CA THR A 16 -9.04 10.09 -3.26
C THR A 16 -10.22 10.82 -3.90
N GLY A 17 -11.15 10.07 -4.49
CA GLY A 17 -12.29 10.65 -5.18
C GLY A 17 -13.34 11.25 -4.24
N GLU A 18 -14.34 11.92 -4.84
CA GLU A 18 -15.47 12.55 -4.14
C GLU A 18 -16.78 11.74 -4.30
N GLY A 19 -16.69 10.44 -4.51
CA GLY A 19 -17.83 9.53 -4.58
C GLY A 19 -18.52 9.45 -5.95
N ASN A 20 -18.01 10.10 -7.00
CA ASN A 20 -18.68 10.18 -8.30
C ASN A 20 -17.78 9.96 -9.52
N PHE A 21 -16.52 9.57 -9.34
CA PHE A 21 -15.49 9.40 -10.39
C PHE A 21 -15.22 10.64 -11.25
N SER A 22 -15.61 11.84 -10.82
CA SER A 22 -15.55 13.05 -11.66
C SER A 22 -14.12 13.44 -12.03
N THR A 23 -13.16 13.14 -11.17
CA THR A 23 -11.73 13.48 -11.35
C THR A 23 -10.88 12.29 -11.79
N LEU A 24 -11.40 11.07 -11.67
CA LEU A 24 -10.60 9.85 -11.81
C LEU A 24 -10.00 9.68 -13.22
N GLU A 25 -10.79 9.91 -14.27
CA GLU A 25 -10.29 9.77 -15.65
C GLU A 25 -9.15 10.76 -15.94
N GLY A 26 -9.30 12.01 -15.48
CA GLY A 26 -8.25 13.02 -15.59
C GLY A 26 -6.98 12.66 -14.84
N ALA A 27 -7.12 12.15 -13.61
CA ALA A 27 -5.99 11.71 -12.80
C ALA A 27 -5.23 10.54 -13.45
N ILE A 28 -5.93 9.51 -13.93
CA ILE A 28 -5.29 8.40 -14.65
C ILE A 28 -4.56 8.92 -15.89
N ARG A 29 -5.19 9.79 -16.68
CA ARG A 29 -4.59 10.39 -17.87
C ARG A 29 -3.30 11.13 -17.52
N ASN A 30 -3.31 11.99 -16.51
CA ASN A 30 -2.13 12.73 -16.06
C ASN A 30 -1.00 11.79 -15.66
N ILE A 31 -1.28 10.73 -14.89
CA ILE A 31 -0.28 9.74 -14.47
C ILE A 31 0.32 9.02 -15.69
N VAL A 32 -0.50 8.60 -16.64
CA VAL A 32 -0.05 7.91 -17.86
C VAL A 32 0.76 8.86 -18.75
N GLU A 33 0.33 10.11 -18.91
CA GLU A 33 1.04 11.13 -19.72
C GLU A 33 2.39 11.52 -19.11
N LEU A 34 2.58 11.40 -17.79
CA LEU A 34 3.90 11.51 -17.15
C LEU A 34 4.84 10.38 -17.56
N GLY A 35 4.32 9.32 -18.16
CA GLY A 35 5.07 8.14 -18.58
C GLY A 35 5.15 7.05 -17.52
N SER A 36 4.23 7.00 -16.57
CA SER A 36 4.14 5.92 -15.57
C SER A 36 3.74 4.60 -16.22
N ASP A 37 4.24 3.49 -15.67
CA ASP A 37 3.95 2.12 -16.13
C ASP A 37 2.71 1.54 -15.44
N ALA A 38 2.34 2.11 -14.29
CA ALA A 38 1.23 1.64 -13.45
C ALA A 38 0.44 2.79 -12.81
N VAL A 39 -0.78 2.47 -12.44
CA VAL A 39 -1.68 3.36 -11.67
C VAL A 39 -2.29 2.58 -10.52
N GLU A 40 -2.20 3.10 -9.31
CA GLU A 40 -2.96 2.59 -8.19
C GLU A 40 -4.25 3.38 -8.02
N LEU A 41 -5.37 2.67 -8.02
CA LEU A 41 -6.69 3.27 -7.88
C LEU A 41 -7.04 3.41 -6.39
N SER A 42 -7.03 4.63 -5.87
CA SER A 42 -7.45 4.95 -4.48
C SER A 42 -8.98 5.08 -4.42
N LEU A 43 -9.67 3.93 -4.35
CA LEU A 43 -11.13 3.87 -4.50
C LEU A 43 -11.92 3.98 -3.19
N TYR A 44 -11.25 4.17 -2.05
CA TYR A 44 -11.91 4.26 -0.75
C TYR A 44 -12.76 5.53 -0.57
N GLY A 45 -12.53 6.56 -1.37
CA GLY A 45 -13.39 7.75 -1.48
C GLY A 45 -14.55 7.61 -2.48
N GLU A 46 -14.61 6.49 -3.23
CA GLU A 46 -15.64 6.26 -4.24
C GLU A 46 -16.68 5.23 -3.73
N GLU A 47 -17.97 5.55 -3.88
CA GLU A 47 -19.06 4.69 -3.39
C GLU A 47 -19.32 3.50 -4.33
N ILE A 48 -18.37 2.53 -4.37
CA ILE A 48 -18.43 1.36 -5.26
C ILE A 48 -19.06 0.15 -4.58
N ILE A 49 -18.93 0.08 -3.24
CA ILE A 49 -19.41 -1.01 -2.40
C ILE A 49 -20.48 -0.46 -1.45
N SER A 50 -21.59 -1.16 -1.35
CA SER A 50 -22.63 -0.87 -0.36
C SER A 50 -23.02 -2.15 0.37
N GLY A 51 -22.89 -2.16 1.71
CA GLY A 51 -23.21 -3.33 2.52
C GLY A 51 -22.42 -4.58 2.13
N GLY A 52 -21.15 -4.44 1.74
CA GLY A 52 -20.28 -5.53 1.30
C GLY A 52 -20.56 -6.07 -0.11
N ARG A 53 -21.35 -5.35 -0.92
CA ARG A 53 -21.70 -5.75 -2.30
C ARG A 53 -21.33 -4.66 -3.28
N LEU A 54 -20.79 -5.04 -4.42
CA LEU A 54 -20.51 -4.13 -5.52
C LEU A 54 -21.82 -3.50 -6.03
N ILE A 55 -21.75 -2.20 -6.35
CA ILE A 55 -22.83 -1.47 -7.01
C ILE A 55 -22.59 -1.57 -8.52
N PRO A 56 -23.41 -2.35 -9.27
CA PRO A 56 -23.11 -2.71 -10.67
C PRO A 56 -22.86 -1.50 -11.57
N GLN A 57 -23.70 -0.47 -11.48
CA GLN A 57 -23.61 0.72 -12.32
C GLN A 57 -22.31 1.52 -12.05
N ARG A 58 -21.81 1.50 -10.80
CA ARG A 58 -20.54 2.14 -10.42
C ARG A 58 -19.36 1.34 -10.95
N VAL A 59 -19.41 0.02 -10.83
CA VAL A 59 -18.39 -0.87 -11.39
C VAL A 59 -18.30 -0.71 -12.91
N ASP A 60 -19.44 -0.71 -13.61
CA ASP A 60 -19.47 -0.56 -15.08
C ASP A 60 -18.87 0.79 -15.50
N ARG A 61 -19.17 1.86 -14.76
CA ARG A 61 -18.55 3.17 -15.01
C ARG A 61 -17.05 3.15 -14.80
N LEU A 62 -16.56 2.58 -13.70
CA LEU A 62 -15.14 2.46 -13.43
C LEU A 62 -14.42 1.64 -14.52
N VAL A 63 -14.98 0.50 -14.91
CA VAL A 63 -14.45 -0.34 -16.00
C VAL A 63 -14.37 0.44 -17.32
N ASN A 64 -15.38 1.27 -17.63
CA ASN A 64 -15.36 2.10 -18.83
C ASN A 64 -14.28 3.19 -18.78
N ILE A 65 -13.94 3.68 -17.59
CA ILE A 65 -12.82 4.63 -17.41
C ILE A 65 -11.49 3.91 -17.59
N THR A 66 -11.25 2.83 -16.83
CA THR A 66 -9.95 2.16 -16.79
C THR A 66 -9.55 1.55 -18.14
N ARG A 67 -10.51 1.05 -18.93
CA ARG A 67 -10.26 0.47 -20.26
C ARG A 67 -9.77 1.46 -21.32
N GLN A 68 -9.83 2.76 -21.06
CA GLN A 68 -9.34 3.78 -21.99
C GLN A 68 -7.81 3.89 -21.99
N PHE A 69 -7.16 3.33 -20.98
CA PHE A 69 -5.73 3.49 -20.76
C PHE A 69 -5.01 2.13 -20.84
N ASP A 70 -3.90 2.09 -21.58
CA ASP A 70 -3.00 0.93 -21.63
C ASP A 70 -1.95 1.09 -20.51
N THR A 71 -2.30 0.66 -19.32
CA THR A 71 -1.46 0.72 -18.13
C THR A 71 -1.81 -0.43 -17.18
N ARG A 72 -0.88 -0.78 -16.28
CA ARG A 72 -1.11 -1.78 -15.25
C ARG A 72 -1.83 -1.12 -14.06
N TYR A 73 -2.68 -1.89 -13.40
CA TYR A 73 -3.45 -1.38 -12.26
C TYR A 73 -3.18 -2.17 -10.97
N SER A 74 -3.08 -1.46 -9.85
CA SER A 74 -3.38 -1.93 -8.52
C SER A 74 -4.60 -1.19 -7.96
N VAL A 75 -5.20 -1.72 -6.92
CA VAL A 75 -6.33 -1.09 -6.21
C VAL A 75 -5.97 -0.97 -4.74
N HIS A 76 -6.02 0.23 -4.21
CA HIS A 76 -5.97 0.44 -2.77
C HIS A 76 -7.30 0.05 -2.15
N GLY A 77 -7.27 -0.91 -1.23
CA GLY A 77 -8.45 -1.41 -0.53
C GLY A 77 -9.09 -0.38 0.39
N GLN A 78 -10.17 -0.77 1.05
CA GLN A 78 -10.80 0.08 2.05
C GLN A 78 -9.89 0.23 3.28
N ILE A 79 -9.51 1.45 3.63
CA ILE A 79 -8.60 1.77 4.75
C ILE A 79 -9.11 1.18 6.07
N VAL A 80 -10.43 1.12 6.25
CA VAL A 80 -11.10 0.60 7.44
C VAL A 80 -11.12 -0.94 7.50
N SER A 81 -10.75 -1.64 6.42
CA SER A 81 -10.74 -3.11 6.42
C SER A 81 -9.72 -3.66 7.41
N ASN A 82 -10.17 -4.57 8.28
CA ASN A 82 -9.39 -5.02 9.44
C ASN A 82 -9.67 -6.49 9.76
N PHE A 83 -8.72 -7.38 9.52
CA PHE A 83 -8.86 -8.80 9.84
C PHE A 83 -8.62 -9.13 11.32
N MET A 84 -8.23 -8.15 12.14
CA MET A 84 -8.18 -8.25 13.60
C MET A 84 -9.47 -7.78 14.28
N ASP A 85 -10.49 -7.34 13.52
CA ASP A 85 -11.81 -6.99 14.03
C ASP A 85 -12.59 -8.26 14.41
N ARG A 86 -12.49 -8.64 15.67
CA ARG A 86 -13.08 -9.88 16.18
C ARG A 86 -14.61 -9.93 16.06
N GLU A 87 -15.26 -8.79 16.21
CA GLU A 87 -16.73 -8.71 16.23
C GLU A 87 -17.31 -8.77 14.81
N HIS A 88 -16.60 -8.18 13.84
CA HIS A 88 -17.09 -8.00 12.49
C HIS A 88 -16.29 -8.72 11.42
N LEU A 89 -15.41 -9.69 11.80
CA LEU A 89 -14.50 -10.35 10.87
C LEU A 89 -15.19 -10.92 9.63
N ALA A 90 -16.36 -11.57 9.81
CA ALA A 90 -17.11 -12.12 8.69
C ALA A 90 -17.56 -11.03 7.70
N TYR A 91 -17.93 -9.86 8.21
CA TYR A 91 -18.30 -8.72 7.40
C TYR A 91 -17.08 -8.08 6.72
N GLN A 92 -15.97 -7.94 7.42
CA GLN A 92 -14.70 -7.47 6.85
C GLN A 92 -14.27 -8.35 5.66
N LYS A 93 -14.31 -9.66 5.81
CA LYS A 93 -14.04 -10.61 4.70
C LYS A 93 -14.99 -10.44 3.52
N THR A 94 -16.26 -10.09 3.76
CA THR A 94 -17.23 -9.84 2.69
C THR A 94 -16.84 -8.61 1.87
N VAL A 95 -16.39 -7.54 2.53
CA VAL A 95 -15.92 -6.32 1.85
C VAL A 95 -14.65 -6.60 1.04
N VAL A 96 -13.66 -7.30 1.61
CA VAL A 96 -12.42 -7.64 0.91
C VAL A 96 -12.69 -8.56 -0.30
N ARG A 97 -13.63 -9.51 -0.19
CA ARG A 97 -14.07 -10.33 -1.33
C ARG A 97 -14.66 -9.48 -2.46
N ALA A 98 -15.48 -8.48 -2.14
CA ALA A 98 -16.02 -7.55 -3.12
C ALA A 98 -14.90 -6.71 -3.79
N MET A 99 -13.88 -6.29 -3.02
CA MET A 99 -12.72 -5.60 -3.58
C MET A 99 -11.90 -6.48 -4.52
N LEU A 100 -11.71 -7.77 -4.20
CA LEU A 100 -11.04 -8.73 -5.09
C LEU A 100 -11.82 -8.95 -6.40
N GLU A 101 -13.15 -9.05 -6.31
CA GLU A 101 -14.01 -9.09 -7.51
C GLU A 101 -13.85 -7.81 -8.33
N LEU A 102 -13.82 -6.64 -7.69
CA LEU A 102 -13.59 -5.35 -8.35
C LEU A 102 -12.24 -5.32 -9.08
N CYS A 103 -11.16 -5.77 -8.44
CA CYS A 103 -9.83 -5.86 -9.06
C CYS A 103 -9.90 -6.66 -10.37
N ASN A 104 -10.52 -7.84 -10.35
CA ASN A 104 -10.71 -8.66 -11.54
C ASN A 104 -11.50 -7.92 -12.64
N ARG A 105 -12.57 -7.20 -12.26
CA ARG A 105 -13.42 -6.46 -13.21
C ARG A 105 -12.71 -5.30 -13.90
N VAL A 106 -11.80 -4.62 -13.20
CA VAL A 106 -11.03 -3.49 -13.74
C VAL A 106 -9.68 -3.91 -14.34
N GLY A 107 -9.32 -5.18 -14.21
CA GLY A 107 -8.04 -5.70 -14.69
C GLY A 107 -6.86 -5.36 -13.77
N ALA A 108 -7.11 -5.08 -12.48
CA ALA A 108 -6.04 -4.83 -11.52
C ALA A 108 -5.39 -6.14 -11.05
N GLU A 109 -4.08 -6.11 -10.90
CA GLU A 109 -3.25 -7.27 -10.56
C GLU A 109 -3.05 -7.42 -9.05
N VAL A 110 -3.15 -6.31 -8.31
CA VAL A 110 -2.89 -6.23 -6.87
C VAL A 110 -4.02 -5.53 -6.16
N LEU A 111 -4.44 -6.09 -5.01
CA LEU A 111 -5.25 -5.43 -4.00
C LEU A 111 -4.36 -5.10 -2.80
N VAL A 112 -4.18 -3.83 -2.51
CA VAL A 112 -3.54 -3.38 -1.28
C VAL A 112 -4.51 -3.56 -0.11
N HIS A 113 -4.03 -4.13 0.98
CA HIS A 113 -4.80 -4.37 2.19
C HIS A 113 -3.96 -4.03 3.42
N HIS A 114 -4.46 -3.14 4.27
CA HIS A 114 -3.77 -2.76 5.50
C HIS A 114 -3.68 -3.93 6.47
N SER A 115 -2.53 -4.11 7.12
CA SER A 115 -2.42 -5.01 8.27
C SER A 115 -3.38 -4.60 9.38
N GLY A 116 -3.89 -5.57 10.11
CA GLY A 116 -4.93 -5.36 11.11
C GLY A 116 -4.51 -4.50 12.28
N HIS A 117 -5.50 -4.04 13.02
CA HIS A 117 -5.31 -3.26 14.23
C HIS A 117 -6.31 -3.62 15.33
N ALA A 118 -5.96 -3.28 16.56
CA ALA A 118 -6.85 -3.40 17.71
C ALA A 118 -6.55 -2.31 18.72
N ALA A 119 -7.54 -1.97 19.57
CA ALA A 119 -7.23 -1.23 20.79
C ALA A 119 -6.19 -2.05 21.57
N MET A 120 -5.20 -1.37 22.18
CA MET A 120 -4.07 -2.04 22.85
C MET A 120 -4.56 -3.19 23.74
N PRO A 121 -4.38 -4.46 23.29
CA PRO A 121 -4.84 -5.61 24.05
C PRO A 121 -3.88 -5.93 25.19
N ALA A 122 -4.31 -6.75 26.12
CA ALA A 122 -3.35 -7.44 26.98
C ALA A 122 -2.36 -8.23 26.10
N LEU A 123 -1.07 -8.18 26.42
CA LEU A 123 0.00 -8.81 25.63
C LEU A 123 -0.27 -10.28 25.28
N SER A 124 -0.91 -11.03 26.19
CA SER A 124 -1.29 -12.43 25.97
C SER A 124 -2.31 -12.65 24.83
N ARG A 125 -2.98 -11.61 24.35
CA ARG A 125 -4.00 -11.69 23.29
C ARG A 125 -3.48 -11.36 21.90
N ILE A 126 -2.29 -10.76 21.79
CA ILE A 126 -1.68 -10.42 20.49
C ILE A 126 -1.55 -11.66 19.60
N PRO A 127 -1.04 -12.83 20.08
CA PRO A 127 -0.94 -14.02 19.22
C PRO A 127 -2.28 -14.51 18.67
N ASP A 128 -3.39 -14.25 19.36
CA ASP A 128 -4.73 -14.61 18.87
C ASP A 128 -5.19 -13.67 17.75
N LEU A 129 -4.87 -12.39 17.82
CA LEU A 129 -5.17 -11.40 16.78
C LEU A 129 -4.35 -11.70 15.52
N ASP A 130 -3.05 -11.94 15.68
CA ASP A 130 -2.15 -12.29 14.58
C ASP A 130 -2.57 -13.59 13.88
N ARG A 131 -3.01 -14.59 14.66
CA ARG A 131 -3.56 -15.83 14.08
C ARG A 131 -4.85 -15.56 13.32
N MET A 132 -5.75 -14.75 13.85
CA MET A 132 -7.02 -14.43 13.21
C MET A 132 -6.81 -13.71 11.87
N GLU A 133 -5.85 -12.77 11.81
CA GLU A 133 -5.46 -12.12 10.56
C GLU A 133 -4.89 -13.12 9.55
N ARG A 134 -3.96 -13.99 9.97
CA ARG A 134 -3.40 -15.04 9.09
C ARG A 134 -4.47 -15.95 8.51
N ASP A 135 -5.40 -16.42 9.36
CA ASP A 135 -6.47 -17.33 8.93
C ASP A 135 -7.42 -16.64 7.93
N ALA A 136 -7.77 -15.38 8.19
CA ALA A 136 -8.61 -14.59 7.29
C ALA A 136 -7.89 -14.29 5.96
N LEU A 137 -6.62 -13.94 6.03
CA LEU A 137 -5.79 -13.67 4.84
C LEU A 137 -5.62 -14.94 3.99
N ALA A 138 -5.40 -16.11 4.61
CA ALA A 138 -5.33 -17.38 3.91
C ALA A 138 -6.66 -17.74 3.19
N GLU A 139 -7.79 -17.49 3.82
CA GLU A 139 -9.11 -17.66 3.18
C GLU A 139 -9.29 -16.72 1.98
N MET A 140 -8.93 -15.45 2.14
CA MET A 140 -9.04 -14.46 1.05
C MET A 140 -8.03 -14.72 -0.05
N ALA A 141 -6.89 -15.32 0.23
CA ALA A 141 -5.89 -15.70 -0.76
C ALA A 141 -6.42 -16.70 -1.80
N GLU A 142 -7.24 -17.68 -1.39
CA GLU A 142 -7.90 -18.59 -2.33
C GLU A 142 -8.92 -17.87 -3.22
N VAL A 143 -9.60 -16.86 -2.69
CA VAL A 143 -10.48 -16.00 -3.49
C VAL A 143 -9.67 -15.16 -4.49
N ALA A 144 -8.59 -14.53 -4.02
CA ALA A 144 -7.69 -13.74 -4.85
C ALA A 144 -7.10 -14.57 -6.01
N LYS A 145 -6.67 -15.80 -5.72
CA LYS A 145 -6.20 -16.77 -6.72
C LYS A 145 -7.24 -17.03 -7.80
N SER A 146 -8.52 -17.19 -7.42
CA SER A 146 -9.60 -17.44 -8.39
C SER A 146 -9.83 -16.27 -9.35
N TYR A 147 -9.45 -15.07 -8.96
CA TYR A 147 -9.52 -13.86 -9.76
C TYR A 147 -8.20 -13.48 -10.45
N GLY A 148 -7.10 -14.19 -10.18
CA GLY A 148 -5.77 -13.86 -10.69
C GLY A 148 -5.18 -12.60 -10.06
N VAL A 149 -5.59 -12.25 -8.84
CA VAL A 149 -5.18 -11.07 -8.08
C VAL A 149 -4.24 -11.47 -6.95
N ARG A 150 -3.27 -10.61 -6.59
CA ARG A 150 -2.49 -10.74 -5.36
C ARG A 150 -3.02 -9.77 -4.30
N ILE A 151 -3.04 -10.20 -3.05
CA ILE A 151 -3.24 -9.32 -1.90
C ILE A 151 -1.86 -8.90 -1.41
N ALA A 152 -1.60 -7.60 -1.36
CA ALA A 152 -0.40 -7.02 -0.78
C ALA A 152 -0.73 -6.49 0.62
N LEU A 153 -0.20 -7.17 1.66
CA LEU A 153 -0.43 -6.80 3.06
C LEU A 153 0.54 -5.69 3.47
N GLU A 154 0.00 -4.54 3.80
CA GLU A 154 0.76 -3.32 4.07
C GLU A 154 1.06 -3.13 5.55
N ASN A 155 2.28 -2.73 5.87
CA ASN A 155 2.66 -2.27 7.21
C ASN A 155 2.12 -0.86 7.47
N ILE A 156 1.36 -0.71 8.55
CA ILE A 156 0.72 0.54 8.95
C ILE A 156 1.21 0.98 10.34
N PHE A 157 1.19 2.27 10.59
CA PHE A 157 1.51 2.87 11.89
C PHE A 157 0.26 3.09 12.76
N ALA A 158 0.47 3.20 14.07
CA ALA A 158 -0.58 3.53 15.03
C ALA A 158 -0.76 5.04 15.16
N MET A 159 -2.02 5.48 15.23
CA MET A 159 -2.37 6.88 15.45
C MET A 159 -2.24 7.30 16.94
N SER A 160 -2.14 6.35 17.84
CA SER A 160 -2.00 6.59 19.29
C SER A 160 -1.31 5.42 19.98
N ASP A 161 -0.82 5.67 21.20
CA ASP A 161 -0.21 4.61 22.03
C ASP A 161 -1.25 3.59 22.57
N ALA A 162 -2.52 3.85 22.38
CA ALA A 162 -3.61 2.92 22.75
C ALA A 162 -3.96 1.94 21.62
N GLU A 163 -3.24 1.95 20.50
CA GLU A 163 -3.46 1.09 19.35
C GLU A 163 -2.32 0.09 19.16
N TYR A 164 -2.69 -1.17 18.93
CA TYR A 164 -1.77 -2.22 18.45
C TYR A 164 -1.72 -2.22 16.94
N ARG A 165 -0.52 -2.21 16.40
CA ARG A 165 -0.18 -2.47 14.99
C ARG A 165 0.99 -3.44 14.94
N GLN A 166 1.04 -4.23 13.87
CA GLN A 166 2.19 -5.08 13.59
C GLN A 166 3.36 -4.22 13.08
N THR A 167 4.57 -4.54 13.55
CA THR A 167 5.79 -4.00 12.93
C THR A 167 6.00 -4.61 11.54
N PRO A 168 6.82 -4.01 10.64
CA PRO A 168 7.08 -4.59 9.32
C PRO A 168 7.60 -6.03 9.39
N ALA A 169 8.44 -6.38 10.37
CA ALA A 169 8.90 -7.76 10.55
C ALA A 169 7.75 -8.72 10.94
N GLN A 170 6.79 -8.29 11.76
CA GLN A 170 5.62 -9.09 12.11
C GLN A 170 4.65 -9.25 10.92
N VAL A 171 4.50 -8.22 10.08
CA VAL A 171 3.76 -8.35 8.82
C VAL A 171 4.44 -9.38 7.90
N ALA A 172 5.78 -9.36 7.82
CA ALA A 172 6.54 -10.36 7.06
C ALA A 172 6.30 -11.79 7.60
N GLU A 173 6.29 -11.97 8.93
CA GLU A 173 5.96 -13.26 9.57
C GLU A 173 4.54 -13.70 9.21
N THR A 174 3.58 -12.79 9.19
CA THR A 174 2.19 -13.07 8.79
C THR A 174 2.12 -13.55 7.34
N VAL A 175 2.75 -12.84 6.40
CA VAL A 175 2.81 -13.21 4.98
C VAL A 175 3.51 -14.56 4.78
N ALA A 176 4.67 -14.76 5.43
CA ALA A 176 5.42 -16.01 5.34
C ALA A 176 4.64 -17.21 5.92
N ALA A 177 3.87 -17.01 6.99
CA ALA A 177 3.06 -18.06 7.60
C ALA A 177 1.83 -18.44 6.74
N VAL A 178 1.23 -17.47 6.01
CA VAL A 178 0.17 -17.74 5.02
C VAL A 178 0.74 -18.53 3.85
N ASN A 179 1.96 -18.24 3.40
CA ASN A 179 2.69 -18.97 2.36
C ASN A 179 1.84 -19.29 1.12
N HIS A 180 1.20 -18.28 0.54
CA HIS A 180 0.30 -18.44 -0.60
C HIS A 180 0.73 -17.55 -1.77
N PRO A 181 0.75 -18.03 -3.03
CA PRO A 181 1.24 -17.27 -4.19
C PRO A 181 0.44 -15.99 -4.50
N SER A 182 -0.81 -15.92 -4.03
CA SER A 182 -1.65 -14.72 -4.16
C SER A 182 -1.57 -13.78 -2.95
N VAL A 183 -0.54 -13.92 -2.09
CA VAL A 183 -0.29 -13.01 -0.97
C VAL A 183 1.17 -12.61 -0.99
N CYS A 184 1.42 -11.32 -0.85
CA CYS A 184 2.76 -10.76 -0.64
C CYS A 184 2.69 -9.64 0.39
N GLY A 185 3.84 -9.16 0.83
CA GLY A 185 3.94 -7.95 1.63
C GLY A 185 3.91 -6.71 0.75
N LEU A 186 3.50 -5.60 1.35
CA LEU A 186 3.70 -4.26 0.83
C LEU A 186 4.49 -3.47 1.87
N ILE A 187 5.69 -3.00 1.49
CA ILE A 187 6.42 -2.05 2.33
C ILE A 187 5.97 -0.64 1.97
N ASP A 188 5.36 0.04 2.94
CA ASP A 188 5.38 1.49 3.00
C ASP A 188 6.54 1.92 3.90
N PHE A 189 7.49 2.65 3.32
CA PHE A 189 8.73 3.05 4.00
C PHE A 189 8.49 4.15 5.04
N SER A 190 7.57 5.07 4.76
CA SER A 190 7.18 6.12 5.69
C SER A 190 6.47 5.54 6.92
N HIS A 191 5.51 4.64 6.68
CA HIS A 191 4.80 3.94 7.75
C HIS A 191 5.75 3.13 8.65
N ALA A 192 6.72 2.42 8.04
CA ALA A 192 7.75 1.70 8.78
C ALA A 192 8.55 2.63 9.68
N TYR A 193 8.97 3.78 9.13
CA TYR A 193 9.76 4.76 9.86
C TYR A 193 8.98 5.40 11.01
N ILE A 194 7.71 5.77 10.78
CA ILE A 194 6.80 6.37 11.78
C ILE A 194 6.53 5.39 12.92
N GLU A 195 6.13 4.15 12.61
CA GLU A 195 5.77 3.16 13.63
C GLU A 195 6.97 2.72 14.47
N CYS A 196 8.11 2.47 13.82
CA CYS A 196 9.31 2.08 14.54
C CYS A 196 9.84 3.21 15.43
N SER A 197 9.77 4.47 14.97
CA SER A 197 10.09 5.63 15.80
C SER A 197 9.17 5.75 17.02
N ARG A 198 7.87 5.52 16.84
CA ARG A 198 6.91 5.51 17.94
C ARG A 198 7.25 4.44 18.99
N LEU A 199 7.68 3.28 18.53
CA LEU A 199 8.05 2.15 19.38
C LEU A 199 9.48 2.25 19.95
N GLY A 200 10.28 3.23 19.50
CA GLY A 200 11.68 3.37 19.91
C GLY A 200 12.59 2.27 19.40
N ILE A 201 12.29 1.67 18.24
CA ILE A 201 13.10 0.63 17.61
C ILE A 201 13.65 1.10 16.26
N ASP A 202 14.76 0.48 15.81
CA ASP A 202 15.32 0.75 14.49
C ASP A 202 14.43 0.14 13.39
N TRP A 203 14.00 0.95 12.42
CA TRP A 203 13.13 0.55 11.32
C TRP A 203 13.87 -0.20 10.20
N ARG A 204 15.19 0.02 10.04
CA ARG A 204 15.99 -0.62 8.97
C ARG A 204 16.00 -2.16 9.07
N PRO A 205 16.26 -2.80 10.22
CA PRO A 205 16.10 -4.25 10.36
C PRO A 205 14.68 -4.75 10.08
N GLN A 206 13.68 -3.93 10.38
CA GLN A 206 12.28 -4.28 10.17
C GLN A 206 11.93 -4.38 8.68
N ILE A 207 12.28 -3.38 7.87
CA ILE A 207 12.06 -3.42 6.42
C ILE A 207 12.95 -4.47 5.74
N ARG A 208 14.17 -4.70 6.25
CA ARG A 208 15.05 -5.77 5.77
C ARG A 208 14.43 -7.15 5.94
N ALA A 209 13.74 -7.38 7.06
CA ALA A 209 13.02 -8.63 7.31
C ALA A 209 11.81 -8.78 6.36
N MET A 210 11.17 -7.67 5.98
CA MET A 210 9.97 -7.69 5.15
C MET A 210 10.28 -7.79 3.64
N ALA A 211 11.39 -7.25 3.18
CA ALA A 211 11.73 -7.16 1.76
C ALA A 211 11.63 -8.50 0.99
N PRO A 212 12.10 -9.67 1.52
CA PRO A 212 12.05 -10.94 0.77
C PRO A 212 10.64 -11.45 0.46
N VAL A 213 9.61 -10.99 1.16
CA VAL A 213 8.20 -11.37 0.92
C VAL A 213 7.39 -10.25 0.28
N THR A 214 8.03 -9.14 -0.08
CA THR A 214 7.39 -7.93 -0.60
C THR A 214 7.28 -7.95 -2.11
N GLY A 215 6.08 -7.75 -2.62
CA GLY A 215 5.74 -7.65 -4.06
C GLY A 215 5.05 -6.33 -4.45
N HIS A 216 4.97 -5.38 -3.53
CA HIS A 216 4.42 -4.04 -3.75
C HIS A 216 5.14 -3.03 -2.84
N LEU A 217 5.37 -1.83 -3.31
CA LEU A 217 6.04 -0.77 -2.56
C LEU A 217 5.23 0.51 -2.63
N HIS A 218 5.02 1.16 -1.48
CA HIS A 218 4.60 2.55 -1.40
C HIS A 218 5.81 3.44 -1.09
N VAL A 219 5.99 4.46 -1.91
CA VAL A 219 7.15 5.34 -1.86
C VAL A 219 6.70 6.78 -1.82
N HIS A 220 6.92 7.41 -0.70
CA HIS A 220 6.79 8.85 -0.46
C HIS A 220 7.68 9.22 0.73
N ASP A 221 8.05 10.47 0.85
CA ASP A 221 9.01 10.88 1.87
C ASP A 221 8.33 11.39 3.14
N SER A 222 9.04 11.24 4.25
CA SER A 222 8.65 11.72 5.58
C SER A 222 9.87 11.88 6.49
N PHE A 223 9.65 12.24 7.75
CA PHE A 223 10.69 12.39 8.77
C PHE A 223 10.58 11.35 9.90
N GLY A 224 9.74 10.33 9.76
CA GLY A 224 9.53 9.29 10.75
C GLY A 224 9.06 9.79 12.12
N ARG A 225 8.44 10.97 12.20
CA ARG A 225 7.95 11.55 13.45
C ARG A 225 6.50 11.12 13.67
N PRO A 226 6.18 10.39 14.77
CA PRO A 226 4.84 9.85 14.98
C PRO A 226 3.82 10.93 15.36
N TYR A 227 2.55 10.67 15.08
CA TYR A 227 1.43 11.55 15.48
C TYR A 227 1.32 11.75 16.99
N THR A 228 1.90 10.86 17.79
CA THR A 228 1.95 10.97 19.25
C THR A 228 2.94 12.03 19.75
N MET A 229 3.81 12.55 18.87
CA MET A 229 4.86 13.51 19.24
C MET A 229 4.30 14.85 19.74
N THR A 230 3.35 15.44 19.00
CA THR A 230 2.65 16.67 19.40
C THR A 230 1.36 16.85 18.61
N LYS A 231 0.46 17.70 19.11
CA LYS A 231 -0.77 18.08 18.40
C LYS A 231 -0.48 19.19 17.39
N PHE A 232 -1.20 19.14 16.28
CA PHE A 232 -1.26 20.23 15.30
C PHE A 232 -2.73 20.51 14.97
N TYR A 233 -3.03 21.68 14.43
CA TYR A 233 -4.39 22.16 14.19
C TYR A 233 -4.71 22.30 12.69
N HIS A 234 -3.67 22.29 11.86
CA HIS A 234 -3.79 22.37 10.41
C HIS A 234 -2.79 21.42 9.74
N PRO A 235 -3.13 20.73 8.64
CA PRO A 235 -2.23 19.81 7.95
C PRO A 235 -0.87 20.43 7.56
N ALA A 236 -0.85 21.73 7.21
CA ALA A 236 0.41 22.41 6.91
C ALA A 236 1.36 22.55 8.12
N GLU A 237 0.83 22.52 9.34
CA GLU A 237 1.66 22.50 10.55
C GLU A 237 2.32 21.12 10.74
N ALA A 238 1.62 20.03 10.40
CA ALA A 238 2.20 18.71 10.38
C ALA A 238 3.38 18.64 9.40
N THR A 239 3.21 19.17 8.20
CA THR A 239 4.29 19.29 7.20
C THR A 239 5.45 20.14 7.71
N ALA A 240 5.16 21.32 8.29
CA ALA A 240 6.19 22.21 8.85
C ALA A 240 6.99 21.57 10.00
N LEU A 241 6.34 20.71 10.78
CA LEU A 241 6.95 19.98 11.89
C LEU A 241 7.52 18.62 11.47
N GLY A 242 7.23 18.14 10.28
CA GLY A 242 7.62 16.82 9.79
C GLY A 242 6.91 15.69 10.54
N ILE A 243 5.66 15.87 10.96
CA ILE A 243 4.93 14.90 11.80
C ILE A 243 3.95 14.08 10.97
N GLY A 244 3.98 12.78 11.18
CA GLY A 244 3.04 11.82 10.62
C GLY A 244 3.32 11.47 9.17
N ASP A 245 2.31 10.95 8.53
CA ASP A 245 2.31 10.48 7.16
C ASP A 245 2.06 11.64 6.20
N LEU A 246 3.15 12.18 5.63
CA LEU A 246 3.13 13.45 4.93
C LEU A 246 2.95 13.34 3.42
N HIS A 247 3.18 12.17 2.85
CA HIS A 247 3.12 11.94 1.40
C HIS A 247 3.96 12.95 0.59
N LEU A 248 5.20 13.21 1.06
CA LEU A 248 6.09 14.19 0.42
C LEU A 248 6.77 13.61 -0.83
N PRO A 249 7.15 14.46 -1.79
CA PRO A 249 7.99 14.07 -2.92
C PRO A 249 9.30 13.42 -2.45
N ILE A 250 9.82 12.47 -3.23
CA ILE A 250 11.07 11.76 -2.92
C ILE A 250 12.24 12.75 -2.79
N GLY A 251 12.90 12.74 -1.63
CA GLY A 251 14.02 13.62 -1.29
C GLY A 251 13.62 14.92 -0.58
N TRP A 252 12.36 15.06 -0.16
CA TRP A 252 11.89 16.16 0.68
C TRP A 252 11.87 15.83 2.17
N GLY A 253 11.97 14.56 2.55
CA GLY A 253 12.16 14.08 3.90
C GLY A 253 13.60 13.65 4.17
N ASP A 254 13.77 12.71 5.08
CA ASP A 254 15.10 12.20 5.48
C ASP A 254 15.23 10.68 5.33
N ILE A 255 14.34 10.03 4.55
CA ILE A 255 14.47 8.60 4.22
C ILE A 255 15.68 8.41 3.29
N PRO A 256 16.67 7.58 3.65
CA PRO A 256 17.89 7.39 2.86
C PRO A 256 17.66 6.42 1.68
N TRP A 257 16.92 6.88 0.67
CA TRP A 257 16.39 6.08 -0.43
C TRP A 257 17.44 5.25 -1.18
N GLU A 258 18.56 5.88 -1.53
CA GLU A 258 19.63 5.20 -2.27
C GLU A 258 20.25 4.05 -1.46
N GLU A 259 20.52 4.26 -0.17
CA GLU A 259 21.05 3.21 0.72
C GLU A 259 20.10 2.02 0.83
N ILE A 260 18.79 2.31 1.01
CA ILE A 260 17.74 1.29 1.11
C ILE A 260 17.65 0.46 -0.18
N PHE A 261 17.58 1.13 -1.32
CA PHE A 261 17.44 0.45 -2.60
C PHE A 261 18.74 -0.20 -3.10
N ASP A 262 19.91 0.19 -2.55
CA ASP A 262 21.17 -0.53 -2.74
C ASP A 262 21.25 -1.81 -1.89
N GLU A 263 20.52 -1.90 -0.78
CA GLU A 263 20.55 -3.04 0.14
C GLU A 263 19.43 -4.06 -0.11
N LEU A 264 18.19 -3.60 -0.28
CA LEU A 264 17.02 -4.47 -0.31
C LEU A 264 16.81 -5.12 -1.68
N THR A 265 16.24 -6.33 -1.65
CA THR A 265 15.70 -7.00 -2.83
C THR A 265 14.28 -7.48 -2.53
N PHE A 266 13.45 -7.55 -3.57
CA PHE A 266 12.02 -7.81 -3.44
C PHE A 266 11.63 -9.02 -4.31
N LEU A 267 10.37 -9.42 -4.25
CA LEU A 267 9.84 -10.44 -5.15
C LEU A 267 9.89 -9.96 -6.62
N PRO A 268 10.04 -10.88 -7.58
CA PRO A 268 9.90 -10.53 -9.00
C PRO A 268 8.53 -9.92 -9.29
N ASP A 269 8.50 -9.03 -10.26
CA ASP A 269 7.28 -8.35 -10.71
C ASP A 269 6.62 -7.48 -9.62
N THR A 270 7.48 -6.76 -8.87
CA THR A 270 7.08 -5.81 -7.84
C THR A 270 6.63 -4.49 -8.47
N PHE A 271 5.51 -3.96 -7.98
CA PHE A 271 5.07 -2.59 -8.24
C PHE A 271 5.77 -1.60 -7.30
N LEU A 272 6.14 -0.44 -7.82
CA LEU A 272 6.58 0.71 -7.04
C LEU A 272 5.60 1.85 -7.29
N ILE A 273 4.77 2.14 -6.31
CA ILE A 273 3.74 3.18 -6.38
C ILE A 273 4.13 4.36 -5.49
N MET A 274 4.12 5.55 -6.06
CA MET A 274 4.36 6.78 -5.31
C MET A 274 3.03 7.34 -4.81
N GLU A 275 2.88 7.43 -3.51
CA GLU A 275 1.73 8.04 -2.85
C GLU A 275 1.98 9.54 -2.60
N ILE A 276 2.21 10.28 -3.66
CA ILE A 276 2.48 11.72 -3.61
C ILE A 276 1.22 12.45 -4.07
N GLY A 277 0.61 13.22 -3.18
CA GLY A 277 -0.64 13.91 -3.42
C GLY A 277 -0.59 14.87 -4.62
N GLU A 278 -1.31 14.55 -5.70
CA GLU A 278 -1.39 15.39 -6.91
C GLU A 278 -1.91 16.79 -6.60
N ASP A 279 -2.86 16.91 -5.68
CA ASP A 279 -3.46 18.16 -5.24
C ASP A 279 -2.46 19.15 -4.61
N ARG A 280 -1.36 18.63 -4.04
CA ARG A 280 -0.32 19.43 -3.36
C ARG A 280 0.99 19.49 -4.12
N PHE A 281 1.35 18.45 -4.87
CA PHE A 281 2.69 18.23 -5.41
C PHE A 281 2.68 17.84 -6.90
N SER A 282 1.73 18.35 -7.67
CA SER A 282 1.63 18.03 -9.11
C SER A 282 2.88 18.43 -9.90
N THR A 283 3.55 19.49 -9.52
CA THR A 283 4.78 19.98 -10.17
C THR A 283 6.01 19.12 -9.86
N GLU A 284 6.01 18.38 -8.75
CA GLU A 284 7.10 17.53 -8.28
C GLU A 284 6.98 16.06 -8.73
N GLN A 285 5.85 15.68 -9.31
CA GLN A 285 5.63 14.29 -9.73
C GLN A 285 6.63 13.82 -10.80
N ALA A 286 6.95 14.66 -11.76
CA ALA A 286 7.91 14.29 -12.83
C ALA A 286 9.32 14.02 -12.26
N ASP A 287 9.80 14.84 -11.33
CA ASP A 287 11.09 14.62 -10.66
C ASP A 287 11.05 13.36 -9.79
N SER A 288 9.96 13.16 -9.03
CA SER A 288 9.77 11.95 -8.21
C SER A 288 9.74 10.68 -9.06
N LEU A 289 9.09 10.69 -10.24
CA LEU A 289 9.10 9.55 -11.15
C LEU A 289 10.52 9.26 -11.66
N ALA A 290 11.27 10.29 -12.03
CA ALA A 290 12.66 10.13 -12.47
C ALA A 290 13.56 9.55 -11.36
N ARG A 291 13.35 9.94 -10.11
CA ARG A 291 14.05 9.39 -8.93
C ARG A 291 13.64 7.94 -8.67
N ALA A 292 12.34 7.63 -8.67
CA ALA A 292 11.83 6.27 -8.49
C ALA A 292 12.40 5.29 -9.52
N ARG A 293 12.52 5.71 -10.79
CA ARG A 293 13.16 4.91 -11.84
C ARG A 293 14.63 4.60 -11.55
N LYS A 294 15.38 5.59 -11.06
CA LYS A 294 16.79 5.37 -10.65
C LYS A 294 16.90 4.41 -9.48
N LEU A 295 15.97 4.49 -8.51
CA LEU A 295 15.91 3.55 -7.40
C LEU A 295 15.59 2.13 -7.88
N ALA A 296 14.61 1.96 -8.76
CA ALA A 296 14.28 0.67 -9.35
C ALA A 296 15.44 0.06 -10.16
N GLU A 297 16.17 0.88 -10.92
CA GLU A 297 17.35 0.44 -11.66
C GLU A 297 18.44 -0.12 -10.72
N ARG A 298 18.62 0.44 -9.52
CA ARG A 298 19.60 -0.07 -8.53
C ARG A 298 19.27 -1.50 -8.12
N VAL A 299 17.99 -1.78 -7.86
CA VAL A 299 17.50 -3.13 -7.51
C VAL A 299 17.64 -4.09 -8.69
N ASN A 300 17.18 -3.69 -9.88
CA ASN A 300 17.15 -4.54 -11.07
C ASN A 300 18.55 -4.95 -11.53
N ARG A 301 19.53 -4.03 -11.50
CA ARG A 301 20.93 -4.35 -11.90
C ARG A 301 21.61 -5.37 -10.98
N ARG A 302 21.25 -5.48 -9.72
CA ARG A 302 21.85 -6.48 -8.80
C ARG A 302 21.40 -7.90 -9.15
N ARG A 303 20.21 -8.09 -9.67
CA ARG A 303 19.74 -9.39 -10.16
C ARG A 303 20.56 -9.88 -11.36
N ASP A 304 20.88 -8.97 -12.28
CA ASP A 304 21.64 -9.31 -13.49
C ASP A 304 23.09 -9.67 -13.19
N ALA A 305 23.58 -9.34 -11.99
CA ALA A 305 24.93 -9.59 -11.54
C ALA A 305 25.06 -10.83 -10.62
N ALA A 306 23.94 -11.43 -10.16
CA ALA A 306 23.87 -12.58 -9.27
C ALA A 306 23.58 -13.88 -10.05
#